data_e8dc07674d108363d595b1c2ff979b25
#
_entry.id   e8dc07674d108363d595b1c2ff979b25
#
_cell.length_a   1.000
_cell.length_b   1.000
_cell.length_c   1.000
_cell.angle_alpha   90.00
_cell.angle_beta   90.00
_cell.angle_gamma   90.00
#
_symmetry.space_group_name_H-M   'P 1'
#
loop_
_entity.id
_entity.type
_entity.pdbx_description
1 polymer ?
#
loop_
_entity_poly.entity_id
_entity_poly.type
_entity_poly.pdbx_seq_one_letter_code
_entity_poly.pdbx_strand_id
1 'polypeptide(L)'
;LSENGERQLELHARTVESEISKYTYLPSVLELEANVSRLLNDPAPELRQDVNEYLEGLNRRSRSRAIYVLDTTGRVLATSNWRDADSYLGEDLSFRAYFQDAVRGLPGRFYGIGSTTGEPGYYLAHGLEQQGKIIGVAVIKVRLEALEERWQRARLEAFVTDENGIIILSSDPSRRLKSVRPLTPETKERLARS
;
A
#
# COMPACT_ATOMS: atom_id res chain seq x y z
N LEU A 1 0.76 15.54 -29.19
CA LEU A 1 -0.55 15.03 -28.75
C LEU A 1 -1.61 16.02 -29.23
N SER A 2 -2.77 15.52 -29.70
CA SER A 2 -3.89 16.42 -29.99
C SER A 2 -4.50 16.93 -28.67
N GLU A 3 -5.09 18.15 -28.65
CA GLU A 3 -5.77 18.71 -27.48
C GLU A 3 -6.78 17.72 -26.84
N ASN A 4 -7.43 16.92 -27.67
CA ASN A 4 -8.37 15.88 -27.21
C ASN A 4 -7.64 14.74 -26.48
N GLY A 5 -6.44 14.34 -26.94
CA GLY A 5 -5.62 13.35 -26.28
C GLY A 5 -5.06 13.79 -24.95
N GLU A 6 -4.67 15.06 -24.83
CA GLU A 6 -4.20 15.64 -23.56
C GLU A 6 -5.32 15.72 -22.52
N ARG A 7 -6.50 16.16 -22.93
CA ARG A 7 -7.68 16.20 -22.06
C ARG A 7 -8.10 14.81 -21.57
N GLN A 8 -8.06 13.80 -22.42
CA GLN A 8 -8.34 12.40 -22.01
C GLN A 8 -7.29 11.89 -21.03
N LEU A 9 -6.01 12.14 -21.27
CA LEU A 9 -4.93 11.74 -20.37
C LEU A 9 -5.11 12.38 -18.98
N GLU A 10 -5.44 13.67 -18.93
CA GLU A 10 -5.70 14.37 -17.67
C GLU A 10 -6.89 13.77 -16.90
N LEU A 11 -7.99 13.43 -17.58
CA LEU A 11 -9.14 12.79 -16.96
C LEU A 11 -8.78 11.41 -16.37
N HIS A 12 -7.95 10.62 -17.06
CA HIS A 12 -7.51 9.33 -16.55
C HIS A 12 -6.55 9.47 -15.37
N ALA A 13 -5.63 10.42 -15.40
CA ALA A 13 -4.74 10.73 -14.28
C ALA A 13 -5.53 11.12 -13.03
N ARG A 14 -6.49 12.03 -13.15
CA ARG A 14 -7.41 12.40 -12.05
C ARG A 14 -8.23 11.23 -11.51
N THR A 15 -8.61 10.29 -12.38
CA THR A 15 -9.32 9.08 -11.95
C THR A 15 -8.43 8.19 -11.08
N VAL A 16 -7.17 7.98 -11.46
CA VAL A 16 -6.18 7.23 -10.67
C VAL A 16 -5.94 7.91 -9.33
N GLU A 17 -5.68 9.21 -9.33
CA GLU A 17 -5.49 10.00 -8.12
C GLU A 17 -6.71 9.91 -7.18
N SER A 18 -7.92 10.00 -7.73
CA SER A 18 -9.16 9.87 -6.96
C SER A 18 -9.31 8.49 -6.34
N GLU A 19 -8.93 7.42 -7.03
CA GLU A 19 -8.99 6.06 -6.47
C GLU A 19 -8.00 5.87 -5.32
N ILE A 20 -6.80 6.40 -5.43
CA ILE A 20 -5.77 6.31 -4.39
C ILE A 20 -6.12 7.23 -3.20
N SER A 21 -6.61 8.44 -3.46
CA SER A 21 -6.92 9.43 -2.43
C SER A 21 -7.97 8.97 -1.43
N LYS A 22 -8.87 8.06 -1.82
CA LYS A 22 -9.86 7.45 -0.92
C LYS A 22 -9.22 6.73 0.27
N TYR A 23 -7.98 6.27 0.11
CA TYR A 23 -7.26 5.50 1.11
C TYR A 23 -6.17 6.30 1.84
N THR A 24 -5.85 7.51 1.37
CA THR A 24 -4.68 8.27 1.85
C THR A 24 -4.79 8.63 3.33
N TYR A 25 -6.00 8.90 3.83
CA TYR A 25 -6.24 9.24 5.24
C TYR A 25 -6.38 8.02 6.15
N LEU A 26 -6.66 6.85 5.59
CA LEU A 26 -7.06 5.67 6.36
C LEU A 26 -5.97 5.17 7.32
N PRO A 27 -4.66 5.16 6.97
CA PRO A 27 -3.61 4.78 7.91
C PRO A 27 -3.57 5.70 9.15
N SER A 28 -3.76 7.00 8.98
CA SER A 28 -3.73 7.96 10.10
C SER A 28 -4.94 7.84 11.03
N VAL A 29 -6.08 7.37 10.53
CA VAL A 29 -7.28 7.14 11.39
C VAL A 29 -7.01 6.04 12.43
N LEU A 30 -6.09 5.11 12.17
CA LEU A 30 -5.72 4.07 13.14
C LEU A 30 -5.06 4.63 14.41
N GLU A 31 -4.52 5.84 14.36
CA GLU A 31 -3.99 6.56 15.53
C GLU A 31 -5.08 6.90 16.56
N LEU A 32 -6.34 7.03 16.11
CA LEU A 32 -7.49 7.33 16.96
C LEU A 32 -8.04 6.09 17.68
N GLU A 33 -7.60 4.89 17.29
CA GLU A 33 -8.05 3.64 17.91
C GLU A 33 -7.19 3.29 19.13
N ALA A 34 -7.77 3.40 20.30
CA ALA A 34 -7.06 3.21 21.57
C ALA A 34 -6.39 1.84 21.70
N ASN A 35 -7.03 0.77 21.18
CA ASN A 35 -6.46 -0.57 21.24
C ASN A 35 -5.24 -0.74 20.34
N VAL A 36 -5.15 0.00 19.24
CA VAL A 36 -3.95 0.03 18.39
C VAL A 36 -2.77 0.61 19.16
N SER A 37 -2.95 1.78 19.78
CA SER A 37 -1.91 2.42 20.59
C SER A 37 -1.49 1.54 21.80
N ARG A 38 -2.46 0.88 22.45
CA ARG A 38 -2.17 -0.06 23.55
C ARG A 38 -1.37 -1.26 23.08
N LEU A 39 -1.73 -1.87 21.95
CA LEU A 39 -1.01 -3.01 21.37
C LEU A 39 0.44 -2.64 21.02
N LEU A 40 0.67 -1.46 20.48
CA LEU A 40 2.01 -0.97 20.13
C LEU A 40 2.90 -0.75 21.37
N ASN A 41 2.31 -0.35 22.50
CA ASN A 41 3.04 -0.16 23.75
C ASN A 41 3.23 -1.46 24.54
N ASP A 42 2.25 -2.36 24.52
CA ASP A 42 2.25 -3.63 25.27
C ASP A 42 1.54 -4.75 24.45
N PRO A 43 2.28 -5.53 23.67
CA PRO A 43 1.74 -6.56 22.77
C PRO A 43 1.19 -7.78 23.52
N ALA A 44 -0.05 -7.68 24.06
CA ALA A 44 -0.77 -8.79 24.67
C ALA A 44 -1.58 -9.61 23.64
N PRO A 45 -1.69 -10.95 23.78
CA PRO A 45 -2.42 -11.80 22.82
C PRO A 45 -3.90 -11.44 22.65
N GLU A 46 -4.60 -11.13 23.75
CA GLU A 46 -6.01 -10.76 23.75
C GLU A 46 -6.20 -9.43 22.99
N LEU A 47 -5.36 -8.46 23.27
CA LEU A 47 -5.39 -7.15 22.62
C LEU A 47 -5.06 -7.25 21.13
N ARG A 48 -4.16 -8.16 20.75
CA ARG A 48 -3.86 -8.45 19.35
C ARG A 48 -5.09 -8.99 18.61
N GLN A 49 -5.85 -9.88 19.24
CA GLN A 49 -7.08 -10.39 18.63
C GLN A 49 -8.09 -9.28 18.41
N ASP A 50 -8.35 -8.43 19.41
CA ASP A 50 -9.26 -7.29 19.28
C ASP A 50 -8.87 -6.37 18.13
N VAL A 51 -7.57 -6.04 18.01
CA VAL A 51 -7.06 -5.20 16.94
C VAL A 51 -7.18 -5.88 15.57
N ASN A 52 -6.89 -7.18 15.46
CA ASN A 52 -7.07 -7.95 14.23
C ASN A 52 -8.53 -7.90 13.75
N GLU A 53 -9.49 -8.11 14.65
CA GLU A 53 -10.93 -8.07 14.33
C GLU A 53 -11.37 -6.66 13.92
N TYR A 54 -10.86 -5.63 14.58
CA TYR A 54 -11.08 -4.24 14.19
C TYR A 54 -10.54 -3.96 12.79
N LEU A 55 -9.29 -4.34 12.50
CA LEU A 55 -8.66 -4.16 11.19
C LEU A 55 -9.40 -4.94 10.09
N GLU A 56 -9.85 -6.17 10.37
CA GLU A 56 -10.67 -6.96 9.46
C GLU A 56 -11.99 -6.24 9.12
N GLY A 57 -12.67 -5.71 10.13
CA GLY A 57 -13.87 -4.91 9.96
C GLY A 57 -13.66 -3.65 9.13
N LEU A 58 -12.56 -2.94 9.38
CA LEU A 58 -12.17 -1.74 8.64
C LEU A 58 -11.80 -2.07 7.19
N ASN A 59 -11.02 -3.14 6.97
CA ASN A 59 -10.64 -3.61 5.63
C ASN A 59 -11.85 -3.95 4.76
N ARG A 60 -12.84 -4.63 5.34
CA ARG A 60 -14.10 -4.96 4.65
C ARG A 60 -14.88 -3.71 4.25
N ARG A 61 -14.96 -2.69 5.12
CA ARG A 61 -15.67 -1.43 4.84
C ARG A 61 -14.95 -0.57 3.81
N SER A 62 -13.62 -0.45 3.92
CA SER A 62 -12.79 0.34 3.01
C SER A 62 -12.60 -0.34 1.65
N ARG A 63 -12.83 -1.66 1.57
CA ARG A 63 -12.54 -2.49 0.39
C ARG A 63 -11.06 -2.46 -0.02
N SER A 64 -10.16 -2.22 0.93
CA SER A 64 -8.72 -2.37 0.73
C SER A 64 -8.33 -3.84 0.60
N ARG A 65 -7.10 -4.13 0.17
CA ARG A 65 -6.60 -5.52 0.06
C ARG A 65 -6.18 -6.06 1.42
N ALA A 66 -5.49 -5.24 2.20
CA ALA A 66 -5.11 -5.54 3.57
C ALA A 66 -4.84 -4.26 4.36
N ILE A 67 -5.00 -4.32 5.68
CA ILE A 67 -4.61 -3.29 6.64
C ILE A 67 -3.81 -3.98 7.74
N TYR A 68 -2.65 -3.42 8.11
CA TYR A 68 -1.84 -3.97 9.17
C TYR A 68 -1.05 -2.92 9.91
N VAL A 69 -0.64 -3.26 11.14
CA VAL A 69 0.09 -2.39 12.05
C VAL A 69 1.41 -3.06 12.42
N LEU A 70 2.49 -2.29 12.32
CA LEU A 70 3.85 -2.72 12.66
C LEU A 70 4.34 -1.94 13.89
N ASP A 71 5.19 -2.60 14.67
CA ASP A 71 5.99 -1.89 15.67
C ASP A 71 7.11 -1.06 15.01
N THR A 72 7.88 -0.34 15.81
CA THR A 72 8.99 0.49 15.33
C THR A 72 10.18 -0.31 14.79
N THR A 73 10.20 -1.63 14.96
CA THR A 73 11.22 -2.53 14.39
C THR A 73 10.83 -3.07 13.01
N GLY A 74 9.56 -2.87 12.59
CA GLY A 74 9.04 -3.35 11.31
C GLY A 74 8.34 -4.70 11.38
N ARG A 75 8.10 -5.23 12.59
CA ARG A 75 7.34 -6.47 12.78
C ARG A 75 5.84 -6.19 12.79
N VAL A 76 5.08 -6.97 12.03
CA VAL A 76 3.62 -6.86 11.99
C VAL A 76 3.02 -7.45 13.27
N LEU A 77 2.38 -6.61 14.08
CA LEU A 77 1.73 -6.99 15.34
C LEU A 77 0.27 -7.40 15.15
N ALA A 78 -0.42 -6.77 14.20
CA ALA A 78 -1.81 -7.06 13.88
C ALA A 78 -2.10 -6.83 12.39
N THR A 79 -3.04 -7.60 11.82
CA THR A 79 -3.40 -7.52 10.41
C THR A 79 -4.85 -7.93 10.15
N SER A 80 -5.48 -7.31 9.15
CA SER A 80 -6.85 -7.62 8.73
C SER A 80 -7.02 -9.02 8.13
N ASN A 81 -5.97 -9.62 7.60
CA ASN A 81 -5.96 -10.97 7.02
C ASN A 81 -5.38 -12.03 7.96
N TRP A 82 -5.53 -11.84 9.26
CA TRP A 82 -4.92 -12.69 10.29
C TRP A 82 -5.35 -14.17 10.27
N ARG A 83 -6.49 -14.48 9.63
CA ARG A 83 -7.01 -15.86 9.46
C ARG A 83 -6.56 -16.53 8.17
N ASP A 84 -5.97 -15.77 7.26
CA ASP A 84 -5.61 -16.26 5.93
C ASP A 84 -4.27 -17.01 5.97
N ALA A 85 -4.06 -17.92 5.03
CA ALA A 85 -2.80 -18.66 4.93
C ALA A 85 -1.62 -17.75 4.55
N ASP A 86 -1.89 -16.63 3.85
CA ASP A 86 -0.96 -15.60 3.46
C ASP A 86 -1.03 -14.37 4.40
N SER A 87 -1.30 -14.62 5.69
CA SER A 87 -1.37 -13.58 6.71
C SER A 87 -0.04 -12.83 6.86
N TYR A 88 -0.13 -11.51 7.03
CA TYR A 88 1.03 -10.69 7.36
C TYR A 88 1.47 -10.78 8.83
N LEU A 89 0.70 -11.44 9.68
CA LEU A 89 0.95 -11.48 11.12
C LEU A 89 2.34 -12.05 11.45
N GLY A 90 3.16 -11.27 12.15
CA GLY A 90 4.51 -11.66 12.55
C GLY A 90 5.59 -11.48 11.48
N GLU A 91 5.22 -11.05 10.27
CA GLU A 91 6.20 -10.75 9.21
C GLU A 91 7.11 -9.58 9.60
N ASP A 92 8.35 -9.64 9.17
CA ASP A 92 9.31 -8.55 9.25
C ASP A 92 9.32 -7.79 7.91
N LEU A 93 8.83 -6.56 7.92
CA LEU A 93 8.75 -5.68 6.77
C LEU A 93 9.61 -4.42 6.94
N SER A 94 10.60 -4.47 7.83
CA SER A 94 11.53 -3.37 8.14
C SER A 94 12.31 -2.86 6.92
N PHE A 95 12.55 -3.74 5.96
CA PHE A 95 13.28 -3.42 4.71
C PHE A 95 12.43 -2.63 3.70
N ARG A 96 11.12 -2.55 3.88
CA ARG A 96 10.22 -1.88 2.94
C ARG A 96 10.38 -0.36 2.99
N ALA A 97 10.52 0.28 1.83
CA ALA A 97 10.68 1.72 1.72
C ALA A 97 9.54 2.49 2.41
N TYR A 98 8.28 2.07 2.22
CA TYR A 98 7.14 2.70 2.87
C TYR A 98 7.20 2.67 4.40
N PHE A 99 7.76 1.59 4.99
CA PHE A 99 7.96 1.50 6.43
C PHE A 99 9.08 2.44 6.88
N GLN A 100 10.20 2.44 6.16
CA GLN A 100 11.37 3.27 6.48
C GLN A 100 11.04 4.77 6.44
N ASP A 101 10.15 5.19 5.55
CA ASP A 101 9.67 6.56 5.49
C ASP A 101 8.70 6.85 6.66
N ALA A 102 7.70 5.98 6.86
CA ALA A 102 6.66 6.19 7.86
C ALA A 102 7.21 6.20 9.30
N VAL A 103 8.17 5.35 9.62
CA VAL A 103 8.79 5.31 10.96
C VAL A 103 9.60 6.58 11.27
N ARG A 104 9.95 7.37 10.25
CA ARG A 104 10.59 8.69 10.39
C ARG A 104 9.58 9.85 10.37
N GLY A 105 8.27 9.55 10.35
CA GLY A 105 7.21 10.55 10.29
C GLY A 105 6.92 11.10 8.88
N LEU A 106 7.50 10.49 7.84
CA LEU A 106 7.21 10.84 6.44
C LEU A 106 6.07 9.96 5.91
N PRO A 107 5.23 10.46 4.97
CA PRO A 107 4.23 9.63 4.31
C PRO A 107 4.89 8.51 3.50
N GLY A 108 4.65 7.26 3.87
CA GLY A 108 5.16 6.10 3.13
C GLY A 108 4.25 5.78 1.93
N ARG A 109 4.82 5.71 0.73
CA ARG A 109 4.13 5.30 -0.49
C ARG A 109 5.03 4.37 -1.28
N PHE A 110 4.47 3.24 -1.71
CA PHE A 110 5.24 2.26 -2.48
C PHE A 110 4.33 1.45 -3.38
N TYR A 111 4.78 1.19 -4.59
CA TYR A 111 4.19 0.18 -5.45
C TYR A 111 5.21 -0.94 -5.68
N GLY A 112 4.80 -2.17 -5.46
CA GLY A 112 5.69 -3.31 -5.67
C GLY A 112 5.01 -4.64 -5.39
N ILE A 113 5.79 -5.71 -5.53
CA ILE A 113 5.33 -7.07 -5.25
C ILE A 113 5.35 -7.29 -3.73
N GLY A 114 4.23 -7.77 -3.19
CA GLY A 114 4.16 -8.21 -1.80
C GLY A 114 5.04 -9.42 -1.54
N SER A 115 5.98 -9.32 -0.59
CA SER A 115 6.86 -10.44 -0.23
C SER A 115 6.09 -11.65 0.30
N THR A 116 4.99 -11.41 0.99
CA THR A 116 4.15 -12.44 1.60
C THR A 116 3.17 -13.06 0.59
N THR A 117 2.53 -12.24 -0.23
CA THR A 117 1.45 -12.70 -1.13
C THR A 117 1.92 -12.94 -2.57
N GLY A 118 3.10 -12.46 -2.96
CA GLY A 118 3.57 -12.48 -4.35
C GLY A 118 2.76 -11.60 -5.32
N GLU A 119 1.76 -10.87 -4.81
CA GLU A 119 0.88 -10.02 -5.61
C GLU A 119 1.37 -8.57 -5.64
N PRO A 120 1.30 -7.89 -6.79
CA PRO A 120 1.56 -6.47 -6.85
C PRO A 120 0.53 -5.69 -6.03
N GLY A 121 0.93 -4.58 -5.45
CA GLY A 121 0.05 -3.72 -4.67
C GLY A 121 0.60 -2.31 -4.51
N TYR A 122 -0.30 -1.37 -4.25
CA TYR A 122 0.04 -0.02 -3.83
C TYR A 122 -0.11 0.09 -2.32
N TYR A 123 0.94 0.52 -1.66
CA TYR A 123 1.01 0.60 -0.20
C TYR A 123 1.04 2.06 0.23
N LEU A 124 0.19 2.37 1.21
CA LEU A 124 0.15 3.66 1.91
C LEU A 124 0.49 3.40 3.37
N ALA A 125 1.50 4.09 3.89
CA ALA A 125 1.94 3.95 5.27
C ALA A 125 1.96 5.30 5.98
N HIS A 126 1.68 5.26 7.28
CA HIS A 126 1.69 6.41 8.18
C HIS A 126 2.29 6.03 9.53
N GLY A 127 3.21 6.85 10.04
CA GLY A 127 3.74 6.70 11.38
C GLY A 127 2.67 7.05 12.42
N LEU A 128 2.37 6.10 13.32
CA LEU A 128 1.43 6.32 14.41
C LEU A 128 2.15 7.01 15.56
N GLU A 129 1.66 8.18 15.94
CA GLU A 129 2.31 9.05 16.92
C GLU A 129 1.61 9.02 18.27
N GLN A 130 2.38 9.01 19.34
CA GLN A 130 1.90 9.24 20.70
C GLN A 130 2.87 10.16 21.43
N GLN A 131 2.38 11.27 21.96
CA GLN A 131 3.18 12.26 22.70
C GLN A 131 4.43 12.74 21.94
N GLY A 132 4.31 12.99 20.63
CA GLY A 132 5.40 13.46 19.78
C GLY A 132 6.43 12.40 19.39
N LYS A 133 6.12 11.11 19.59
CA LYS A 133 7.00 9.98 19.20
C LYS A 133 6.24 8.99 18.35
N ILE A 134 6.88 8.52 17.29
CA ILE A 134 6.36 7.40 16.50
C ILE A 134 6.46 6.12 17.34
N ILE A 135 5.32 5.48 17.60
CA ILE A 135 5.21 4.24 18.36
C ILE A 135 4.99 3.01 17.48
N GLY A 136 4.70 3.21 16.19
CA GLY A 136 4.49 2.17 15.22
C GLY A 136 4.11 2.75 13.86
N VAL A 137 3.76 1.86 12.92
CA VAL A 137 3.38 2.24 11.56
C VAL A 137 2.10 1.51 11.15
N ALA A 138 1.14 2.26 10.63
CA ALA A 138 -0.05 1.71 9.99
C ALA A 138 0.15 1.63 8.47
N VAL A 139 -0.27 0.54 7.86
CA VAL A 139 -0.13 0.31 6.42
C VAL A 139 -1.44 -0.19 5.82
N ILE A 140 -1.75 0.33 4.64
CA ILE A 140 -2.88 -0.12 3.82
C ILE A 140 -2.38 -0.55 2.45
N LYS A 141 -2.68 -1.78 2.08
CA LYS A 141 -2.52 -2.30 0.73
C LYS A 141 -3.79 -1.99 -0.07
N VAL A 142 -3.67 -1.15 -1.08
CA VAL A 142 -4.79 -0.66 -1.88
C VAL A 142 -5.10 -1.63 -3.03
N ARG A 143 -6.39 -1.81 -3.33
CA ARG A 143 -6.86 -2.53 -4.52
C ARG A 143 -6.94 -1.57 -5.69
N LEU A 144 -6.18 -1.83 -6.74
CA LEU A 144 -6.22 -1.06 -7.98
C LEU A 144 -6.78 -1.87 -9.16
N GLU A 145 -7.06 -3.14 -8.97
CA GLU A 145 -7.59 -4.05 -10.00
C GLU A 145 -8.92 -3.57 -10.59
N ALA A 146 -9.79 -2.98 -9.78
CA ALA A 146 -11.06 -2.43 -10.23
C ALA A 146 -10.89 -1.29 -11.26
N LEU A 147 -9.79 -0.55 -11.21
CA LEU A 147 -9.46 0.48 -12.20
C LEU A 147 -9.04 -0.16 -13.53
N GLU A 148 -8.18 -1.18 -13.47
CA GLU A 148 -7.73 -1.92 -14.64
C GLU A 148 -8.90 -2.64 -15.34
N GLU A 149 -9.80 -3.28 -14.57
CA GLU A 149 -11.01 -3.89 -15.10
C GLU A 149 -11.93 -2.88 -15.79
N ARG A 150 -12.04 -1.65 -15.28
CA ARG A 150 -12.80 -0.59 -15.94
C ARG A 150 -12.19 -0.22 -17.29
N TRP A 151 -10.85 -0.10 -17.37
CA TRP A 151 -10.16 0.16 -18.61
C TRP A 151 -10.36 -0.97 -19.64
N GLN A 152 -10.26 -2.22 -19.20
CA GLN A 152 -10.50 -3.40 -20.04
C GLN A 152 -11.93 -3.39 -20.61
N ARG A 153 -12.94 -3.18 -19.76
CA ARG A 153 -14.35 -3.11 -20.20
C ARG A 153 -14.61 -1.96 -21.16
N ALA A 154 -13.94 -0.84 -20.97
CA ALA A 154 -14.00 0.30 -21.88
C ALA A 154 -13.15 0.13 -23.15
N ARG A 155 -12.42 -1.00 -23.29
CA ARG A 155 -11.44 -1.25 -24.37
C ARG A 155 -10.42 -0.13 -24.51
N LEU A 156 -10.04 0.46 -23.39
CA LEU A 156 -9.07 1.54 -23.32
C LEU A 156 -7.68 0.96 -23.16
N GLU A 157 -6.78 1.24 -24.08
CA GLU A 157 -5.36 0.96 -23.91
C GLU A 157 -4.71 2.02 -23.02
N ALA A 158 -4.57 1.70 -21.75
CA ALA A 158 -4.01 2.60 -20.75
C ALA A 158 -3.05 1.88 -19.82
N PHE A 159 -2.02 2.59 -19.38
CA PHE A 159 -1.12 2.15 -18.33
C PHE A 159 -0.59 3.34 -17.53
N VAL A 160 -0.16 3.09 -16.31
CA VAL A 160 0.53 4.03 -15.44
C VAL A 160 1.91 3.48 -15.13
N THR A 161 2.92 4.32 -15.11
CA THR A 161 4.28 3.96 -14.70
C THR A 161 4.67 4.68 -13.42
N ASP A 162 5.64 4.09 -12.70
CA ASP A 162 6.42 4.82 -11.70
C ASP A 162 7.43 5.78 -12.36
N GLU A 163 8.22 6.47 -11.56
CA GLU A 163 9.28 7.40 -12.00
C GLU A 163 10.39 6.72 -12.80
N ASN A 164 10.58 5.42 -12.65
CA ASN A 164 11.58 4.63 -13.37
C ASN A 164 11.06 4.13 -14.74
N GLY A 165 9.77 4.32 -15.00
CA GLY A 165 9.10 3.82 -16.21
C GLY A 165 8.66 2.35 -16.08
N ILE A 166 8.53 1.81 -14.87
CA ILE A 166 7.95 0.49 -14.63
C ILE A 166 6.43 0.61 -14.62
N ILE A 167 5.76 -0.24 -15.42
CA ILE A 167 4.31 -0.27 -15.50
C ILE A 167 3.73 -0.82 -14.19
N ILE A 168 2.99 0.03 -13.47
CA ILE A 168 2.37 -0.28 -12.18
C ILE A 168 0.88 -0.63 -12.33
N LEU A 169 0.21 -0.07 -13.33
CA LEU A 169 -1.16 -0.38 -13.70
C LEU A 169 -1.25 -0.53 -15.21
N SER A 170 -2.06 -1.45 -15.71
CA SER A 170 -2.28 -1.62 -17.14
C SER A 170 -3.64 -2.25 -17.44
N SER A 171 -4.29 -1.79 -18.49
CA SER A 171 -5.44 -2.47 -19.09
C SER A 171 -5.08 -3.87 -19.64
N ASP A 172 -3.80 -4.10 -19.94
CA ASP A 172 -3.24 -5.43 -20.22
C ASP A 172 -2.38 -5.90 -19.04
N PRO A 173 -2.87 -6.84 -18.19
CA PRO A 173 -2.15 -7.32 -17.03
C PRO A 173 -0.77 -7.92 -17.35
N SER A 174 -0.56 -8.43 -18.57
CA SER A 174 0.71 -9.01 -18.98
C SER A 174 1.85 -7.99 -19.08
N ARG A 175 1.51 -6.71 -19.09
CA ARG A 175 2.47 -5.59 -19.16
C ARG A 175 2.93 -5.10 -17.79
N ARG A 176 2.27 -5.48 -16.71
CA ARG A 176 2.65 -5.06 -15.34
C ARG A 176 4.08 -5.47 -15.03
N LEU A 177 4.78 -4.63 -14.28
CA LEU A 177 6.18 -4.78 -13.88
C LEU A 177 7.18 -4.83 -15.05
N LYS A 178 6.74 -4.55 -16.27
CA LYS A 178 7.62 -4.36 -17.42
C LYS A 178 8.00 -2.88 -17.53
N SER A 179 9.21 -2.63 -18.01
CA SER A 179 9.68 -1.27 -18.27
C SER A 179 9.23 -0.80 -19.66
N VAL A 180 8.76 0.45 -19.75
CA VAL A 180 8.43 1.10 -21.03
C VAL A 180 9.66 1.58 -21.80
N ARG A 181 10.84 1.59 -21.15
CA ARG A 181 12.13 1.98 -21.73
C ARG A 181 13.25 1.14 -21.11
N PRO A 182 14.40 0.99 -21.75
CA PRO A 182 15.54 0.29 -21.17
C PRO A 182 15.93 0.91 -19.83
N LEU A 183 16.09 0.06 -18.80
CA LEU A 183 16.53 0.50 -17.47
C LEU A 183 18.05 0.70 -17.47
N THR A 184 18.50 1.78 -16.83
CA THR A 184 19.92 1.99 -16.57
C THR A 184 20.46 0.93 -15.58
N PRO A 185 21.77 0.62 -15.60
CA PRO A 185 22.38 -0.30 -14.63
C PRO A 185 22.10 0.09 -13.18
N GLU A 186 22.19 1.37 -12.84
CA GLU A 186 21.91 1.93 -11.51
C GLU A 186 20.46 1.70 -11.08
N THR A 187 19.51 1.91 -12.00
CA THR A 187 18.09 1.65 -11.74
C THR A 187 17.83 0.16 -11.50
N LYS A 188 18.47 -0.72 -12.27
CA LYS A 188 18.36 -2.18 -12.08
C LYS A 188 18.88 -2.61 -10.71
N GLU A 189 20.04 -2.10 -10.28
CA GLU A 189 20.59 -2.40 -8.96
C GLU A 189 19.71 -1.90 -7.82
N ARG A 190 19.15 -0.69 -7.96
CA ARG A 190 18.23 -0.13 -6.96
C ARG A 190 16.94 -0.98 -6.84
N LEU A 191 16.35 -1.36 -7.95
CA LEU A 191 15.14 -2.20 -7.98
C LEU A 191 15.39 -3.63 -7.46
N ALA A 192 16.60 -4.16 -7.61
CA ALA A 192 16.95 -5.48 -7.08
C ALA A 192 17.10 -5.49 -5.55
N ARG A 193 17.25 -4.32 -4.90
CA ARG A 193 17.39 -4.16 -3.44
C ARG A 193 16.11 -3.75 -2.73
N SER A 194 15.05 -3.43 -3.47
CA SER A 194 13.73 -3.00 -2.95
C SER A 194 12.72 -4.16 -2.95
#